data_1a96a8ece1cb68e43cff13ab1a963293
#
_entry.id   1a96a8ece1cb68e43cff13ab1a963293
#
_cell.length_a   1.000
_cell.length_b   1.000
_cell.length_c   1.000
_cell.angle_alpha   90.00
_cell.angle_beta   90.00
_cell.angle_gamma   90.00
#
_symmetry.space_group_name_H-M   'P 1'
#
loop_
_entity.id
_entity.type
_entity.pdbx_description
1 polymer ?
#
loop_
_entity_poly.entity_id
_entity_poly.type
_entity_poly.pdbx_seq_one_letter_code
_entity_poly.pdbx_strand_id
1 'polypeptide(L)'
;MIVTFNGKGNGITKDEFAPKLIGKYKNGRMLYGYARLPYIDYIEPILSARAPVFTKSGKGLECTVEVQNFGQVSSKKALVEVGYKKEGKTIKVASGMVPALKPYEKTDLLLSAKDRFEEGKEYDLIVTLYSGKKVLSTFNLKKKVLE
;
A
#
# COMPACT_ATOMS: atom_id res chain seq x y z
N MET A 1 4.97 11.00 20.95
CA MET A 1 4.21 12.19 20.51
C MET A 1 2.75 11.78 20.44
N ILE A 2 1.87 12.50 21.11
CA ILE A 2 0.41 12.30 21.02
C ILE A 2 -0.13 13.42 20.15
N VAL A 3 -0.92 13.09 19.12
CA VAL A 3 -1.58 14.06 18.26
C VAL A 3 -3.08 13.88 18.42
N THR A 4 -3.75 14.96 18.83
CA THR A 4 -5.21 14.97 19.00
C THR A 4 -5.85 15.73 17.86
N PHE A 5 -6.85 15.14 17.25
CA PHE A 5 -7.64 15.77 16.19
C PHE A 5 -9.02 16.16 16.71
N ASN A 6 -9.49 17.33 16.34
CA ASN A 6 -10.88 17.67 16.57
C ASN A 6 -11.77 16.80 15.67
N GLY A 7 -12.73 16.09 16.26
CA GLY A 7 -13.64 15.19 15.53
C GLY A 7 -14.58 15.92 14.56
N LYS A 8 -14.80 17.22 14.77
CA LYS A 8 -15.69 18.01 13.91
C LYS A 8 -14.93 18.57 12.71
N GLY A 9 -15.35 18.24 11.49
CA GLY A 9 -14.78 18.80 10.26
C GLY A 9 -13.44 18.18 9.82
N ASN A 10 -13.02 17.05 10.40
CA ASN A 10 -11.79 16.34 10.03
C ASN A 10 -11.94 15.45 8.78
N GLY A 11 -13.14 15.36 8.20
CA GLY A 11 -13.43 14.54 7.02
C GLY A 11 -13.55 13.04 7.28
N ILE A 12 -13.33 12.57 8.53
CA ILE A 12 -13.44 11.15 8.86
C ILE A 12 -14.92 10.79 9.06
N THR A 13 -15.39 9.80 8.32
CA THR A 13 -16.75 9.27 8.41
C THR A 13 -16.78 7.92 9.10
N LYS A 14 -17.96 7.46 9.51
CA LYS A 14 -18.17 6.14 10.11
C LYS A 14 -17.87 4.97 9.14
N ASP A 15 -17.79 5.25 7.85
CA ASP A 15 -17.54 4.23 6.82
C ASP A 15 -16.03 4.02 6.59
N GLU A 16 -15.18 4.83 7.21
CA GLU A 16 -13.73 4.68 7.14
C GLU A 16 -13.23 3.81 8.27
N PHE A 17 -12.40 2.82 7.94
CA PHE A 17 -11.89 1.85 8.92
C PHE A 17 -10.62 2.31 9.64
N ALA A 18 -9.83 3.19 9.03
CA ALA A 18 -8.59 3.69 9.62
C ALA A 18 -8.26 5.09 9.11
N PRO A 19 -8.03 6.07 10.00
CA PRO A 19 -7.47 7.35 9.59
C PRO A 19 -6.01 7.18 9.21
N LYS A 20 -5.59 7.93 8.20
CA LYS A 20 -4.20 8.03 7.77
C LYS A 20 -3.64 9.37 8.22
N LEU A 21 -2.52 9.34 8.92
CA LEU A 21 -1.72 10.53 9.21
C LEU A 21 -0.60 10.62 8.16
N ILE A 22 -0.55 11.71 7.44
CA ILE A 22 0.56 12.02 6.54
C ILE A 22 1.22 13.29 7.05
N GLY A 23 2.50 13.21 7.32
CA GLY A 23 3.31 14.31 7.79
C GLY A 23 4.65 14.38 7.07
N LYS A 24 5.34 15.50 7.24
CA LYS A 24 6.68 15.72 6.71
C LYS A 24 7.59 16.28 7.80
N TYR A 25 8.74 15.66 7.99
CA TYR A 25 9.78 16.20 8.85
C TYR A 25 10.42 17.45 8.22
N LYS A 26 11.09 18.27 9.04
CA LYS A 26 11.83 19.45 8.55
C LYS A 26 12.90 19.11 7.51
N ASN A 27 13.47 17.90 7.59
CA ASN A 27 14.46 17.40 6.63
C ASN A 27 13.84 16.79 5.36
N GLY A 28 12.53 16.95 5.14
CA GLY A 28 11.84 16.44 3.96
C GLY A 28 11.34 14.99 4.05
N ARG A 29 11.81 14.20 5.03
CA ARG A 29 11.37 12.82 5.21
C ARG A 29 9.88 12.75 5.52
N MET A 30 9.17 11.85 4.85
CA MET A 30 7.73 11.64 5.08
C MET A 30 7.49 10.79 6.33
N LEU A 31 6.45 11.17 7.07
CA LEU A 31 5.89 10.41 8.19
C LEU A 31 4.53 9.86 7.78
N TYR A 32 4.34 8.57 7.98
CA TYR A 32 3.05 7.93 7.78
C TYR A 32 2.60 7.29 9.09
N GLY A 33 1.35 7.48 9.44
CA GLY A 33 0.70 6.85 10.56
C GLY A 33 -0.67 6.32 10.17
N TYR A 34 -1.09 5.28 10.84
CA TYR A 34 -2.43 4.72 10.72
C TYR A 34 -2.97 4.51 12.11
N ALA A 35 -4.23 4.86 12.32
CA ALA A 35 -4.94 4.53 13.55
C ALA A 35 -6.29 3.94 13.20
N ARG A 36 -6.69 2.95 13.98
CA ARG A 36 -7.99 2.33 13.87
C ARG A 36 -9.05 3.23 14.50
N LEU A 37 -10.22 3.30 13.88
CA LEU A 37 -11.35 4.01 14.45
C LEU A 37 -12.05 3.14 15.51
N PRO A 38 -12.27 3.62 16.74
CA PRO A 38 -12.71 2.79 17.86
C PRO A 38 -14.18 2.36 17.80
N TYR A 39 -14.96 2.98 16.92
CA TYR A 39 -16.40 2.73 16.78
C TYR A 39 -16.78 1.79 15.64
N ILE A 40 -15.79 1.17 14.99
CA ILE A 40 -16.02 0.21 13.91
C ILE A 40 -15.55 -1.18 14.34
N ASP A 41 -16.41 -2.16 14.22
CA ASP A 41 -16.08 -3.57 14.39
C ASP A 41 -15.54 -4.14 13.09
N TYR A 42 -14.25 -4.48 13.11
CA TYR A 42 -13.56 -5.09 11.96
C TYR A 42 -13.55 -6.61 12.10
N ILE A 43 -14.71 -7.23 11.90
CA ILE A 43 -14.84 -8.68 11.93
C ILE A 43 -14.24 -9.38 10.70
N GLU A 44 -13.80 -8.61 9.71
CA GLU A 44 -13.19 -9.10 8.48
C GLU A 44 -11.69 -8.80 8.43
N PRO A 45 -10.91 -9.59 7.69
CA PRO A 45 -9.53 -9.23 7.38
C PRO A 45 -9.53 -8.03 6.41
N ILE A 46 -8.70 -7.02 6.70
CA ILE A 46 -8.58 -5.82 5.88
C ILE A 46 -7.13 -5.66 5.46
N LEU A 47 -6.79 -6.16 4.29
CA LEU A 47 -5.45 -6.03 3.72
C LEU A 47 -5.29 -4.69 3.01
N SER A 48 -4.20 -4.01 3.29
CA SER A 48 -3.81 -2.77 2.61
C SER A 48 -2.32 -2.79 2.30
N ALA A 49 -1.95 -2.30 1.12
CA ALA A 49 -0.57 -2.15 0.71
C ALA A 49 -0.08 -0.71 0.89
N ARG A 50 1.22 -0.53 1.07
CA ARG A 50 1.89 0.77 1.02
C ARG A 50 2.50 1.04 -0.36
N ALA A 51 3.03 2.26 -0.51
CA ALA A 51 3.76 2.66 -1.71
C ALA A 51 4.90 1.69 -2.00
N PRO A 52 5.00 1.15 -3.23
CA PRO A 52 6.09 0.27 -3.61
C PRO A 52 7.41 1.04 -3.65
N VAL A 53 8.49 0.37 -3.24
CA VAL A 53 9.85 0.86 -3.34
C VAL A 53 10.58 0.03 -4.39
N PHE A 54 11.18 0.70 -5.37
CA PHE A 54 11.94 0.03 -6.42
C PHE A 54 13.43 0.25 -6.20
N THR A 55 14.23 -0.81 -6.41
CA THR A 55 15.68 -0.80 -6.25
C THR A 55 16.32 -1.56 -7.40
N LYS A 56 17.27 -0.93 -8.10
CA LYS A 56 18.12 -1.63 -9.07
C LYS A 56 19.14 -2.49 -8.31
N SER A 57 19.22 -3.74 -8.65
CA SER A 57 20.23 -4.69 -8.15
C SER A 57 20.98 -5.31 -9.32
N GLY A 58 22.09 -5.98 -9.05
CA GLY A 58 22.83 -6.72 -10.08
C GLY A 58 22.02 -7.85 -10.76
N LYS A 59 20.85 -8.19 -10.20
CA LYS A 59 19.90 -9.18 -10.72
C LYS A 59 18.72 -8.56 -11.47
N GLY A 60 18.68 -7.24 -11.62
CA GLY A 60 17.59 -6.51 -12.27
C GLY A 60 16.86 -5.54 -11.33
N LEU A 61 15.60 -5.28 -11.60
CA LEU A 61 14.77 -4.39 -10.79
C LEU A 61 14.00 -5.20 -9.75
N GLU A 62 14.12 -4.79 -8.49
CA GLU A 62 13.37 -5.34 -7.37
C GLU A 62 12.31 -4.34 -6.90
N CYS A 63 11.18 -4.85 -6.42
CA CYS A 63 10.07 -4.06 -5.91
C CYS A 63 9.70 -4.56 -4.51
N THR A 64 9.87 -3.74 -3.49
CA THR A 64 9.42 -4.05 -2.12
C THR A 64 8.06 -3.43 -1.87
N VAL A 65 7.11 -4.24 -1.39
CA VAL A 65 5.75 -3.81 -1.03
C VAL A 65 5.46 -4.24 0.40
N GLU A 66 5.20 -3.30 1.30
CA GLU A 66 4.68 -3.61 2.64
C GLU A 66 3.16 -3.82 2.54
N VAL A 67 2.68 -4.93 3.09
CA VAL A 67 1.24 -5.25 3.23
C VAL A 67 0.92 -5.47 4.69
N GLN A 68 -0.17 -4.88 5.17
CA GLN A 68 -0.65 -5.01 6.55
C GLN A 68 -2.12 -5.43 6.59
N ASN A 69 -2.45 -6.28 7.57
CA ASN A 69 -3.83 -6.60 7.90
C ASN A 69 -4.32 -5.67 9.01
N PHE A 70 -5.24 -4.78 8.70
CA PHE A 70 -5.87 -3.85 9.66
C PHE A 70 -7.15 -4.42 10.29
N GLY A 71 -7.59 -5.60 9.85
CA GLY A 71 -8.76 -6.28 10.40
C GLY A 71 -8.49 -6.98 11.73
N GLN A 72 -9.55 -7.44 12.37
CA GLN A 72 -9.50 -8.16 13.65
C GLN A 72 -9.37 -9.66 13.51
N VAL A 73 -9.49 -10.20 12.32
CA VAL A 73 -9.33 -11.62 12.01
C VAL A 73 -8.19 -11.84 11.05
N SER A 74 -7.61 -13.03 11.07
CA SER A 74 -6.52 -13.40 10.17
C SER A 74 -6.99 -13.40 8.72
N SER A 75 -6.15 -12.88 7.83
CA SER A 75 -6.40 -12.93 6.40
C SER A 75 -6.12 -14.33 5.84
N LYS A 76 -6.68 -14.62 4.68
CA LYS A 76 -6.19 -15.69 3.80
C LYS A 76 -5.00 -15.17 2.97
N LYS A 77 -4.30 -16.08 2.29
CA LYS A 77 -3.31 -15.70 1.27
C LYS A 77 -3.97 -14.83 0.21
N ALA A 78 -3.26 -13.81 -0.24
CA ALA A 78 -3.72 -12.88 -1.25
C ALA A 78 -2.66 -12.72 -2.35
N LEU A 79 -3.06 -12.22 -3.51
CA LEU A 79 -2.15 -11.83 -4.57
C LEU A 79 -1.95 -10.33 -4.52
N VAL A 80 -0.71 -9.86 -4.55
CA VAL A 80 -0.38 -8.45 -4.80
C VAL A 80 0.09 -8.29 -6.24
N GLU A 81 -0.44 -7.27 -6.91
CA GLU A 81 0.04 -6.84 -8.23
C GLU A 81 0.45 -5.38 -8.17
N VAL A 82 1.62 -5.08 -8.73
CA VAL A 82 2.15 -3.73 -8.90
C VAL A 82 2.22 -3.41 -10.37
N GLY A 83 1.71 -2.26 -10.73
CA GLY A 83 1.72 -1.80 -12.12
C GLY A 83 1.72 -0.27 -12.20
N TYR A 84 1.60 0.25 -13.41
CA TYR A 84 1.38 1.67 -13.67
C TYR A 84 0.34 1.87 -14.78
N LYS A 85 -0.32 3.01 -14.75
CA LYS A 85 -1.28 3.39 -15.80
C LYS A 85 -0.56 3.97 -17.00
N LYS A 86 -0.90 3.45 -18.18
CA LYS A 86 -0.47 3.99 -19.48
C LYS A 86 -1.64 3.91 -20.45
N GLU A 87 -2.06 5.04 -21.01
CA GLU A 87 -3.13 5.12 -22.02
C GLU A 87 -4.42 4.40 -21.60
N GLY A 88 -4.85 4.61 -20.34
CA GLY A 88 -6.04 3.98 -19.76
C GLY A 88 -5.90 2.51 -19.39
N LYS A 89 -4.75 1.88 -19.65
CA LYS A 89 -4.47 0.47 -19.30
C LYS A 89 -3.49 0.38 -18.13
N THR A 90 -3.62 -0.67 -17.32
CA THR A 90 -2.64 -0.99 -16.28
C THR A 90 -1.58 -1.93 -16.85
N ILE A 91 -0.33 -1.50 -16.82
CA ILE A 91 0.83 -2.31 -17.20
C ILE A 91 1.39 -2.94 -15.92
N LYS A 92 1.25 -4.26 -15.78
CA LYS A 92 1.78 -5.00 -14.64
C LYS A 92 3.30 -5.13 -14.75
N VAL A 93 4.01 -4.82 -13.64
CA VAL A 93 5.48 -4.87 -13.55
C VAL A 93 5.97 -5.87 -12.50
N ALA A 94 5.23 -6.10 -11.42
CA ALA A 94 5.57 -7.10 -10.41
C ALA A 94 4.31 -7.75 -9.85
N SER A 95 4.44 -8.95 -9.34
CA SER A 95 3.38 -9.63 -8.58
C SER A 95 3.96 -10.69 -7.66
N GLY A 96 3.24 -10.99 -6.58
CA GLY A 96 3.63 -12.02 -5.63
C GLY A 96 2.52 -12.38 -4.66
N MET A 97 2.74 -13.47 -3.91
CA MET A 97 1.78 -13.94 -2.92
C MET A 97 2.03 -13.31 -1.57
N VAL A 98 0.99 -12.69 -1.02
CA VAL A 98 0.92 -12.23 0.37
C VAL A 98 0.58 -13.44 1.24
N PRO A 99 1.35 -13.78 2.28
CA PRO A 99 0.99 -14.83 3.21
C PRO A 99 -0.29 -14.48 3.97
N ALA A 100 -0.88 -15.44 4.67
CA ALA A 100 -1.92 -15.15 5.63
C ALA A 100 -1.33 -14.31 6.77
N LEU A 101 -1.95 -13.17 7.08
CA LEU A 101 -1.53 -12.24 8.12
C LEU A 101 -2.51 -12.27 9.29
N LYS A 102 -2.00 -12.36 10.50
CA LYS A 102 -2.78 -12.18 11.73
C LYS A 102 -3.32 -10.74 11.83
N PRO A 103 -4.28 -10.46 12.73
CA PRO A 103 -4.69 -9.10 13.02
C PRO A 103 -3.48 -8.19 13.29
N TYR A 104 -3.43 -7.04 12.60
CA TYR A 104 -2.37 -6.02 12.67
C TYR A 104 -0.96 -6.45 12.21
N GLU A 105 -0.78 -7.70 11.82
CA GLU A 105 0.48 -8.17 11.26
C GLU A 105 0.75 -7.51 9.92
N LYS A 106 2.03 -7.24 9.68
CA LYS A 106 2.53 -6.72 8.41
C LYS A 106 3.68 -7.56 7.89
N THR A 107 3.90 -7.51 6.60
CA THR A 107 5.00 -8.17 5.91
C THR A 107 5.53 -7.32 4.78
N ASP A 108 6.82 -7.39 4.55
CA ASP A 108 7.46 -6.83 3.36
C ASP A 108 7.63 -7.96 2.34
N LEU A 109 7.17 -7.70 1.14
CA LEU A 109 7.30 -8.62 0.00
C LEU A 109 8.35 -8.08 -0.95
N LEU A 110 9.42 -8.84 -1.15
CA LEU A 110 10.42 -8.56 -2.18
C LEU A 110 10.00 -9.28 -3.47
N LEU A 111 9.69 -8.50 -4.50
CA LEU A 111 9.20 -8.96 -5.77
C LEU A 111 10.21 -8.68 -6.88
N SER A 112 10.42 -9.63 -7.78
CA SER A 112 11.14 -9.35 -9.02
C SER A 112 10.25 -8.49 -9.92
N ALA A 113 10.76 -7.36 -10.37
CA ALA A 113 10.03 -6.43 -11.22
C ALA A 113 10.58 -6.43 -12.65
N LYS A 114 9.68 -6.27 -13.61
CA LYS A 114 10.08 -6.02 -15.01
C LYS A 114 10.58 -4.59 -15.11
N ASP A 115 11.82 -4.42 -15.58
CA ASP A 115 12.39 -3.10 -15.83
C ASP A 115 11.76 -2.49 -17.08
N ARG A 116 10.79 -1.62 -16.84
CA ARG A 116 10.03 -0.87 -17.88
C ARG A 116 9.94 0.61 -17.55
N PHE A 117 10.79 1.08 -16.64
CA PHE A 117 10.78 2.46 -16.18
C PHE A 117 11.94 3.24 -16.79
N GLU A 118 11.63 4.45 -17.24
CA GLU A 118 12.61 5.42 -17.69
C GLU A 118 13.11 6.22 -16.49
N GLU A 119 14.41 6.46 -16.40
CA GLU A 119 15.03 7.22 -15.32
C GLU A 119 14.49 8.66 -15.28
N GLY A 120 14.25 9.16 -14.07
CA GLY A 120 13.72 10.51 -13.84
C GLY A 120 12.25 10.72 -14.20
N LYS A 121 11.58 9.75 -14.82
CA LYS A 121 10.18 9.85 -15.23
C LYS A 121 9.21 9.51 -14.10
N GLU A 122 8.13 10.27 -14.04
CA GLU A 122 7.03 10.03 -13.08
C GLU A 122 5.99 9.05 -13.65
N TYR A 123 5.52 8.14 -12.82
CA TYR A 123 4.53 7.12 -13.17
C TYR A 123 3.33 7.15 -12.22
N ASP A 124 2.14 6.94 -12.77
CA ASP A 124 0.93 6.64 -12.01
C ASP A 124 0.95 5.18 -11.57
N LEU A 125 1.58 4.91 -10.43
CA LEU A 125 1.68 3.56 -9.88
C LEU A 125 0.35 3.11 -9.29
N ILE A 126 0.07 1.83 -9.42
CA ILE A 126 -1.09 1.16 -8.84
C ILE A 126 -0.64 -0.14 -8.17
N VAL A 127 -1.04 -0.33 -6.94
CA VAL A 127 -0.86 -1.58 -6.18
C VAL A 127 -2.24 -2.13 -5.87
N THR A 128 -2.53 -3.34 -6.30
CA THR A 128 -3.82 -3.99 -6.09
C THR A 128 -3.64 -5.32 -5.37
N LEU A 129 -4.44 -5.53 -4.34
CA LEU A 129 -4.54 -6.78 -3.60
C LEU A 129 -5.78 -7.55 -4.04
N TYR A 130 -5.62 -8.86 -4.25
CA TYR A 130 -6.70 -9.74 -4.70
C TYR A 130 -6.85 -10.97 -3.80
N SER A 131 -8.10 -11.41 -3.62
CA SER A 131 -8.44 -12.74 -3.14
C SER A 131 -9.15 -13.48 -4.27
N GLY A 132 -8.45 -14.39 -4.94
CA GLY A 132 -8.90 -14.95 -6.20
C GLY A 132 -9.15 -13.86 -7.25
N LYS A 133 -10.40 -13.71 -7.70
CA LYS A 133 -10.81 -12.66 -8.66
C LYS A 133 -11.32 -11.37 -7.98
N LYS A 134 -11.53 -11.38 -6.66
CA LYS A 134 -12.05 -10.23 -5.91
C LYS A 134 -10.92 -9.27 -5.58
N VAL A 135 -11.09 -7.99 -5.94
CA VAL A 135 -10.23 -6.90 -5.48
C VAL A 135 -10.51 -6.65 -4.00
N LEU A 136 -9.47 -6.69 -3.17
CA LEU A 136 -9.53 -6.40 -1.74
C LEU A 136 -9.25 -4.92 -1.46
N SER A 137 -8.19 -4.41 -2.08
CA SER A 137 -7.83 -2.99 -1.96
C SER A 137 -6.98 -2.55 -3.16
N THR A 138 -6.98 -1.24 -3.40
CA THR A 138 -6.16 -0.61 -4.43
C THR A 138 -5.53 0.64 -3.85
N PHE A 139 -4.23 0.83 -4.12
CA PHE A 139 -3.46 2.00 -3.74
C PHE A 139 -2.87 2.63 -4.99
N ASN A 140 -3.08 3.94 -5.17
CA ASN A 140 -2.58 4.70 -6.33
C ASN A 140 -1.67 5.83 -5.84
N LEU A 141 -0.55 6.05 -6.54
CA LEU A 141 0.31 7.20 -6.28
C LEU A 141 1.08 7.59 -7.55
N LYS A 142 1.41 8.89 -7.63
CA LYS A 142 2.37 9.39 -8.63
C LYS A 142 3.75 9.43 -8.01
N LYS A 143 4.73 8.84 -8.67
CA LYS A 143 6.10 8.77 -8.17
C LYS A 143 7.11 8.59 -9.30
N LYS A 144 8.30 9.19 -9.15
CA LYS A 144 9.49 8.78 -9.88
C LYS A 144 9.95 7.43 -9.31
N VAL A 145 10.21 6.48 -10.19
CA VAL A 145 10.53 5.10 -9.82
C VAL A 145 12.04 4.89 -9.73
N LEU A 146 12.76 5.49 -10.64
CA LEU A 146 14.22 5.45 -10.72
C LEU A 146 14.74 6.89 -10.62
N GLU A 147 15.61 7.15 -9.66
CA GLU A 147 16.35 8.40 -9.47
C GLU A 147 17.79 8.22 -9.94
#